data_e5ddc4f8effcdde3f0b7a2d332cc46b2
#
_entry.id   e5ddc4f8effcdde3f0b7a2d332cc46b2
#
_cell.length_a   1.000
_cell.length_b   1.000
_cell.length_c   1.000
_cell.angle_alpha   90.00
_cell.angle_beta   90.00
_cell.angle_gamma   90.00
#
_symmetry.space_group_name_H-M   'P 1'
#
loop_
_entity.id
_entity.type
_entity.pdbx_description
1 polymer ?
#
loop_
_entity_poly.entity_id
_entity_poly.type
_entity_poly.pdbx_seq_one_letter_code
_entity_poly.pdbx_strand_id
1 'polypeptide(L)'
;GGRRIPAGLQELKVEDQEQRNILVDDRTDYANTVPLEEALIVDNPRQRRNLMLSILNENPGQYANLLSQARLNEDVEVVHYAATAMAQISAKEDIALQQRMEEYERNRDSDEALDRYREALEHYLKSSMEQGYARTLQMRRYADLLAERLKRHNDYRTVCSLAKTQMDLGSFDAASRTIEAALSAWPRQGDVWLMKLRLE
;
A
#
# COMPACT_ATOMS: atom_id res chain seq x y z
N GLY A 1 -29.39 -24.26 51.56
CA GLY A 1 -29.72 -24.67 50.21
C GLY A 1 -28.72 -24.15 49.23
N GLY A 2 -27.59 -24.87 49.02
CA GLY A 2 -26.58 -24.54 48.02
C GLY A 2 -27.05 -24.95 46.64
N ARG A 3 -27.20 -24.01 45.71
CA ARG A 3 -27.41 -24.32 44.30
C ARG A 3 -26.09 -24.85 43.71
N ARG A 4 -26.06 -26.11 43.32
CA ARG A 4 -24.99 -26.68 42.51
C ARG A 4 -25.07 -26.07 41.10
N ILE A 5 -24.00 -25.44 40.64
CA ILE A 5 -23.82 -24.99 39.24
C ILE A 5 -23.60 -26.27 38.39
N PRO A 6 -24.25 -26.39 37.22
CA PRO A 6 -24.04 -27.53 36.32
C PRO A 6 -22.61 -27.61 35.84
N ALA A 7 -21.99 -28.80 35.82
CA ALA A 7 -20.59 -29.06 35.46
C ALA A 7 -20.22 -28.51 34.07
N GLY A 8 -21.11 -28.47 33.09
CA GLY A 8 -20.86 -27.95 31.76
C GLY A 8 -20.61 -26.44 31.67
N LEU A 9 -21.06 -25.65 32.65
CA LEU A 9 -20.77 -24.20 32.71
C LEU A 9 -19.39 -23.90 33.28
N GLN A 10 -18.81 -24.80 34.04
CA GLN A 10 -17.43 -24.69 34.55
C GLN A 10 -16.40 -25.02 33.46
N GLU A 11 -16.66 -26.02 32.62
CA GLU A 11 -15.80 -26.38 31.49
C GLU A 11 -15.74 -25.26 30.45
N LEU A 12 -16.88 -24.63 30.10
CA LEU A 12 -16.92 -23.49 29.17
C LEU A 12 -16.17 -22.26 29.70
N LYS A 13 -16.16 -22.04 31.01
CA LYS A 13 -15.39 -20.93 31.62
C LYS A 13 -13.90 -21.20 31.65
N VAL A 14 -13.48 -22.42 31.80
CA VAL A 14 -12.05 -22.81 31.82
C VAL A 14 -11.47 -22.73 30.40
N GLU A 15 -12.20 -23.21 29.39
CA GLU A 15 -11.76 -23.06 27.98
C GLU A 15 -11.64 -21.60 27.53
N ASP A 16 -12.59 -20.73 27.93
CA ASP A 16 -12.57 -19.31 27.58
C ASP A 16 -11.43 -18.56 28.33
N GLN A 17 -11.04 -19.01 29.52
CA GLN A 17 -9.90 -18.47 30.25
C GLN A 17 -8.55 -18.97 29.71
N GLU A 18 -8.46 -20.23 29.31
CA GLU A 18 -7.27 -20.77 28.67
C GLU A 18 -7.03 -20.13 27.29
N GLN A 19 -8.07 -19.92 26.48
CA GLN A 19 -7.97 -19.21 25.20
C GLN A 19 -7.57 -17.74 25.38
N ARG A 20 -8.05 -17.05 26.42
CA ARG A 20 -7.64 -15.68 26.73
C ARG A 20 -6.21 -15.58 27.26
N ASN A 21 -5.78 -16.55 28.06
CA ASN A 21 -4.41 -16.61 28.57
C ASN A 21 -3.39 -16.94 27.47
N ILE A 22 -3.75 -17.80 26.50
CA ILE A 22 -2.91 -18.10 25.35
C ILE A 22 -2.74 -16.86 24.43
N LEU A 23 -3.80 -16.04 24.28
CA LEU A 23 -3.74 -14.81 23.49
C LEU A 23 -2.97 -13.67 24.18
N VAL A 24 -2.82 -13.68 25.49
CA VAL A 24 -2.11 -12.63 26.25
C VAL A 24 -0.63 -12.97 26.42
N ASP A 25 -0.27 -14.25 26.54
CA ASP A 25 1.12 -14.67 26.75
C ASP A 25 1.95 -14.67 25.46
N ASP A 26 1.33 -14.93 24.30
CA ASP A 26 2.01 -14.92 23.00
C ASP A 26 2.34 -13.49 22.48
N ARG A 27 1.72 -12.43 23.03
CA ARG A 27 1.94 -11.07 22.54
C ARG A 27 3.26 -10.43 22.96
N THR A 28 3.87 -10.88 24.03
CA THR A 28 5.08 -10.27 24.59
C THR A 28 6.37 -10.92 24.12
N ASP A 29 6.34 -12.17 23.73
CA ASP A 29 7.56 -12.90 23.33
C ASP A 29 7.89 -12.80 21.82
N TYR A 30 6.90 -12.59 20.96
CA TYR A 30 7.12 -12.49 19.50
C TYR A 30 7.69 -11.14 19.04
N ALA A 31 7.51 -10.09 19.81
CA ALA A 31 8.02 -8.74 19.45
C ALA A 31 9.55 -8.62 19.54
N ASN A 32 10.24 -9.59 20.18
CA ASN A 32 11.66 -9.42 20.53
C ASN A 32 12.63 -10.48 19.98
N THR A 33 12.20 -11.53 19.27
CA THR A 33 13.13 -12.65 19.01
C THR A 33 13.18 -13.25 17.62
N VAL A 34 12.18 -13.03 16.75
CA VAL A 34 12.22 -13.60 15.38
C VAL A 34 11.69 -12.56 14.40
N PRO A 35 12.40 -12.26 13.29
CA PRO A 35 11.82 -11.46 12.21
C PRO A 35 10.51 -12.09 11.75
N LEU A 36 9.47 -11.26 11.56
CA LEU A 36 8.12 -11.72 11.15
C LEU A 36 8.15 -12.61 9.89
N GLU A 37 9.14 -12.41 9.04
CA GLU A 37 9.39 -13.23 7.85
C GLU A 37 9.79 -14.66 8.20
N GLU A 38 10.57 -14.87 9.27
CA GLU A 38 10.94 -16.20 9.76
C GLU A 38 9.77 -16.91 10.44
N ALA A 39 8.84 -16.17 11.04
CA ALA A 39 7.65 -16.75 11.66
C ALA A 39 6.70 -17.42 10.65
N LEU A 40 6.74 -17.03 9.37
CA LEU A 40 6.02 -17.72 8.28
C LEU A 40 6.68 -19.05 7.88
N ILE A 41 7.96 -19.24 8.20
CA ILE A 41 8.76 -20.43 7.86
C ILE A 41 8.72 -21.47 9.02
N VAL A 42 8.21 -21.07 10.19
CA VAL A 42 8.12 -21.98 11.34
C VAL A 42 7.20 -23.16 11.01
N ASP A 43 7.66 -24.37 11.31
CA ASP A 43 6.98 -25.65 11.00
C ASP A 43 5.61 -25.84 11.68
N ASN A 44 5.18 -24.93 12.54
CA ASN A 44 3.90 -25.02 13.25
C ASN A 44 2.77 -24.24 12.52
N PRO A 45 1.83 -24.94 11.86
CA PRO A 45 0.72 -24.30 11.15
C PRO A 45 -0.15 -23.39 12.02
N ARG A 46 -0.35 -23.75 13.31
CA ARG A 46 -1.17 -22.93 14.23
C ARG A 46 -0.51 -21.59 14.52
N GLN A 47 0.80 -21.55 14.67
CA GLN A 47 1.54 -20.30 14.91
C GLN A 47 1.48 -19.39 13.68
N ARG A 48 1.66 -19.93 12.47
CA ARG A 48 1.53 -19.18 11.23
C ARG A 48 0.13 -18.54 11.07
N ARG A 49 -0.92 -19.31 11.37
CA ARG A 49 -2.31 -18.82 11.29
C ARG A 49 -2.59 -17.73 12.32
N ASN A 50 -2.15 -17.91 13.56
CA ASN A 50 -2.29 -16.92 14.62
C ASN A 50 -1.58 -15.60 14.27
N LEU A 51 -0.38 -15.67 13.69
CA LEU A 51 0.34 -14.51 13.18
C LEU A 51 -0.47 -13.77 12.10
N MET A 52 -1.02 -14.51 11.13
CA MET A 52 -1.82 -13.90 10.07
C MET A 52 -3.09 -13.23 10.61
N LEU A 53 -3.75 -13.85 11.60
CA LEU A 53 -4.91 -13.26 12.27
C LEU A 53 -4.55 -12.00 13.06
N SER A 54 -3.39 -11.98 13.71
CA SER A 54 -2.88 -10.77 14.41
C SER A 54 -2.66 -9.63 13.41
N ILE A 55 -1.99 -9.89 12.30
CA ILE A 55 -1.75 -8.92 11.22
C ILE A 55 -3.07 -8.35 10.67
N LEU A 56 -4.07 -9.21 10.43
CA LEU A 56 -5.39 -8.80 9.96
C LEU A 56 -6.09 -7.84 10.93
N ASN A 57 -5.97 -8.10 12.22
CA ASN A 57 -6.66 -7.35 13.27
C ASN A 57 -5.96 -6.01 13.64
N GLU A 58 -4.68 -5.86 13.34
CA GLU A 58 -3.91 -4.65 13.64
C GLU A 58 -3.94 -3.67 12.48
N ASN A 59 -2.82 -3.55 11.80
CA ASN A 59 -2.67 -2.67 10.62
C ASN A 59 -2.02 -3.44 9.48
N PRO A 60 -2.80 -4.15 8.65
CA PRO A 60 -2.24 -5.02 7.61
C PRO A 60 -1.36 -4.27 6.59
N GLY A 61 -1.54 -2.95 6.42
CA GLY A 61 -0.74 -2.14 5.49
C GLY A 61 0.76 -2.11 5.82
N GLN A 62 1.14 -2.25 7.09
CA GLN A 62 2.55 -2.30 7.50
C GLN A 62 3.24 -3.59 7.07
N TYR A 63 2.47 -4.62 6.78
CA TYR A 63 2.95 -5.97 6.48
C TYR A 63 2.75 -6.37 5.01
N ALA A 64 2.60 -5.41 4.09
CA ALA A 64 2.29 -5.69 2.68
C ALA A 64 3.29 -6.66 2.02
N ASN A 65 4.59 -6.52 2.29
CA ASN A 65 5.62 -7.43 1.77
C ASN A 65 5.47 -8.84 2.34
N LEU A 66 5.25 -8.94 3.66
CA LEU A 66 5.03 -10.21 4.35
C LEU A 66 3.76 -10.92 3.84
N LEU A 67 2.68 -10.18 3.64
CA LEU A 67 1.43 -10.70 3.09
C LEU A 67 1.61 -11.20 1.65
N SER A 68 2.43 -10.51 0.85
CA SER A 68 2.77 -10.97 -0.50
C SER A 68 3.51 -12.30 -0.49
N GLN A 69 4.44 -12.51 0.45
CA GLN A 69 5.13 -13.79 0.62
C GLN A 69 4.19 -14.87 1.19
N ALA A 70 3.33 -14.52 2.15
CA ALA A 70 2.36 -15.43 2.74
C ALA A 70 1.37 -16.02 1.74
N ARG A 71 1.08 -15.33 0.64
CA ARG A 71 0.26 -15.86 -0.48
C ARG A 71 0.88 -17.05 -1.21
N LEU A 72 2.17 -17.25 -1.07
CA LEU A 72 2.91 -18.37 -1.66
C LEU A 72 3.17 -19.49 -0.65
N ASN A 73 2.57 -19.43 0.54
CA ASN A 73 2.75 -20.42 1.59
C ASN A 73 2.05 -21.74 1.23
N GLU A 74 2.57 -22.84 1.74
CA GLU A 74 1.99 -24.18 1.55
C GLU A 74 0.68 -24.38 2.34
N ASP A 75 0.48 -23.63 3.43
CA ASP A 75 -0.73 -23.68 4.24
C ASP A 75 -1.84 -22.82 3.61
N VAL A 76 -2.90 -23.48 3.15
CA VAL A 76 -4.06 -22.85 2.49
C VAL A 76 -4.73 -21.79 3.37
N GLU A 77 -4.78 -21.99 4.69
CA GLU A 77 -5.36 -20.98 5.59
C GLU A 77 -4.49 -19.73 5.68
N VAL A 78 -3.15 -19.88 5.72
CA VAL A 78 -2.22 -18.75 5.65
C VAL A 78 -2.42 -17.96 4.36
N VAL A 79 -2.52 -18.65 3.23
CA VAL A 79 -2.81 -18.03 1.92
C VAL A 79 -4.13 -17.27 1.94
N HIS A 80 -5.18 -17.88 2.50
CA HIS A 80 -6.50 -17.26 2.60
C HIS A 80 -6.49 -15.98 3.45
N TYR A 81 -5.85 -16.02 4.63
CA TYR A 81 -5.74 -14.85 5.49
C TYR A 81 -4.91 -13.74 4.84
N ALA A 82 -3.80 -14.09 4.19
CA ALA A 82 -2.98 -13.12 3.47
C ALA A 82 -3.76 -12.45 2.32
N ALA A 83 -4.50 -13.22 1.54
CA ALA A 83 -5.35 -12.69 0.46
C ALA A 83 -6.44 -11.77 1.00
N THR A 84 -7.07 -12.13 2.13
CA THR A 84 -8.10 -11.31 2.79
C THR A 84 -7.52 -10.00 3.30
N ALA A 85 -6.34 -10.04 3.95
CA ALA A 85 -5.64 -8.85 4.42
C ALA A 85 -5.28 -7.92 3.27
N MET A 86 -4.76 -8.45 2.18
CA MET A 86 -4.43 -7.68 0.98
C MET A 86 -5.65 -7.03 0.33
N ALA A 87 -6.78 -7.75 0.26
CA ALA A 87 -8.03 -7.19 -0.23
C ALA A 87 -8.53 -6.02 0.64
N GLN A 88 -8.38 -6.12 1.97
CA GLN A 88 -8.72 -5.03 2.89
C GLN A 88 -7.81 -3.82 2.71
N ILE A 89 -6.50 -4.02 2.48
CA ILE A 89 -5.56 -2.93 2.20
C ILE A 89 -5.99 -2.21 0.92
N SER A 90 -6.19 -2.96 -0.18
CA SER A 90 -6.62 -2.38 -1.45
C SER A 90 -7.92 -1.61 -1.33
N ALA A 91 -8.93 -2.15 -0.64
CA ALA A 91 -10.19 -1.46 -0.44
C ALA A 91 -10.04 -0.13 0.35
N LYS A 92 -9.17 -0.08 1.35
CA LYS A 92 -8.88 1.15 2.09
C LYS A 92 -8.17 2.19 1.23
N GLU A 93 -7.20 1.76 0.41
CA GLU A 93 -6.47 2.62 -0.51
C GLU A 93 -7.39 3.19 -1.59
N ASP A 94 -8.29 2.36 -2.16
CA ASP A 94 -9.29 2.80 -3.13
C ASP A 94 -10.23 3.85 -2.56
N ILE A 95 -10.75 3.64 -1.36
CA ILE A 95 -11.63 4.60 -0.66
C ILE A 95 -10.87 5.92 -0.39
N ALA A 96 -9.64 5.84 0.10
CA ALA A 96 -8.84 7.03 0.38
C ALA A 96 -8.56 7.82 -0.91
N LEU A 97 -8.20 7.14 -1.98
CA LEU A 97 -7.97 7.77 -3.30
C LEU A 97 -9.25 8.43 -3.83
N GLN A 98 -10.39 7.74 -3.76
CA GLN A 98 -11.69 8.26 -4.17
C GLN A 98 -12.06 9.54 -3.40
N GLN A 99 -11.86 9.57 -2.09
CA GLN A 99 -12.12 10.75 -1.25
C GLN A 99 -11.25 11.95 -1.67
N ARG A 100 -9.97 11.75 -1.99
CA ARG A 100 -9.08 12.81 -2.48
C ARG A 100 -9.47 13.32 -3.85
N MET A 101 -9.89 12.43 -4.73
CA MET A 101 -10.43 12.80 -6.05
C MET A 101 -11.67 13.69 -5.91
N GLU A 102 -12.64 13.30 -5.07
CA GLU A 102 -13.85 14.06 -4.83
C GLU A 102 -13.58 15.42 -4.16
N GLU A 103 -12.61 15.49 -3.23
CA GLU A 103 -12.16 16.74 -2.62
C GLU A 103 -11.61 17.69 -3.70
N TYR A 104 -10.76 17.19 -4.58
CA TYR A 104 -10.21 17.98 -5.69
C TYR A 104 -11.28 18.41 -6.68
N GLU A 105 -12.21 17.53 -7.04
CA GLU A 105 -13.29 17.89 -7.98
C GLU A 105 -14.21 18.98 -7.45
N ARG A 106 -14.44 19.02 -6.13
CA ARG A 106 -15.21 20.09 -5.47
C ARG A 106 -14.43 21.42 -5.38
N ASN A 107 -13.10 21.36 -5.33
CA ASN A 107 -12.22 22.52 -5.13
C ASN A 107 -11.09 22.54 -6.15
N ARG A 108 -11.43 22.56 -7.44
CA ARG A 108 -10.43 22.46 -8.52
C ARG A 108 -9.40 23.59 -8.52
N ASP A 109 -9.72 24.76 -7.97
CA ASP A 109 -8.82 25.91 -7.89
C ASP A 109 -7.87 25.84 -6.69
N SER A 110 -8.07 24.89 -5.76
CA SER A 110 -7.22 24.72 -4.59
C SER A 110 -5.94 23.96 -4.93
N ASP A 111 -4.79 24.57 -4.70
CA ASP A 111 -3.49 23.93 -4.83
C ASP A 111 -3.34 22.80 -3.81
N GLU A 112 -3.88 22.98 -2.61
CA GLU A 112 -3.84 21.96 -1.56
C GLU A 112 -4.64 20.71 -1.95
N ALA A 113 -5.83 20.87 -2.54
CA ALA A 113 -6.65 19.75 -2.98
C ALA A 113 -5.97 18.99 -4.14
N LEU A 114 -5.37 19.73 -5.08
CA LEU A 114 -4.57 19.18 -6.17
C LEU A 114 -3.38 18.36 -5.64
N ASP A 115 -2.61 18.94 -4.71
CA ASP A 115 -1.42 18.27 -4.16
C ASP A 115 -1.80 17.03 -3.33
N ARG A 116 -2.86 17.08 -2.51
CA ARG A 116 -3.34 15.92 -1.75
C ARG A 116 -3.79 14.78 -2.67
N TYR A 117 -4.50 15.08 -3.74
CA TYR A 117 -4.93 14.05 -4.70
C TYR A 117 -3.74 13.48 -5.46
N ARG A 118 -2.82 14.31 -5.92
CA ARG A 118 -1.57 13.91 -6.59
C ARG A 118 -0.73 12.98 -5.70
N GLU A 119 -0.55 13.34 -4.43
CA GLU A 119 0.22 12.53 -3.46
C GLU A 119 -0.45 11.20 -3.15
N ALA A 120 -1.78 11.22 -2.98
CA ALA A 120 -2.53 9.97 -2.77
C ALA A 120 -2.42 9.03 -3.97
N LEU A 121 -2.50 9.57 -5.19
CA LEU A 121 -2.37 8.79 -6.41
C LEU A 121 -0.93 8.29 -6.63
N GLU A 122 0.08 9.09 -6.28
CA GLU A 122 1.48 8.66 -6.29
C GLU A 122 1.72 7.50 -5.32
N HIS A 123 1.18 7.60 -4.10
CA HIS A 123 1.24 6.53 -3.11
C HIS A 123 0.55 5.27 -3.63
N TYR A 124 -0.66 5.40 -4.14
CA TYR A 124 -1.44 4.30 -4.72
C TYR A 124 -0.66 3.58 -5.84
N LEU A 125 -0.05 4.31 -6.76
CA LEU A 125 0.75 3.74 -7.85
C LEU A 125 2.02 3.03 -7.37
N LYS A 126 2.55 3.40 -6.20
CA LYS A 126 3.71 2.75 -5.59
C LYS A 126 3.33 1.51 -4.78
N SER A 127 2.21 1.54 -4.07
CA SER A 127 1.77 0.49 -3.15
C SER A 127 0.87 -0.55 -3.82
N SER A 128 0.05 -0.13 -4.79
CA SER A 128 -0.95 -1.01 -5.40
C SER A 128 -0.30 -2.10 -6.26
N MET A 129 -0.87 -3.29 -6.15
CA MET A 129 -0.50 -4.44 -7.00
C MET A 129 -1.26 -4.44 -8.33
N GLU A 130 -2.03 -3.41 -8.60
CA GLU A 130 -2.75 -3.29 -9.87
C GLU A 130 -1.78 -3.25 -11.06
N GLN A 131 -2.17 -3.97 -12.10
CA GLN A 131 -1.43 -4.06 -13.34
C GLN A 131 -2.37 -3.88 -14.55
N GLY A 132 -1.78 -3.77 -15.70
CA GLY A 132 -2.53 -3.69 -16.95
C GLY A 132 -3.28 -2.36 -17.11
N TYR A 133 -4.49 -2.44 -17.68
CA TYR A 133 -5.26 -1.27 -18.08
C TYR A 133 -5.63 -0.34 -16.92
N ALA A 134 -6.05 -0.90 -15.78
CA ALA A 134 -6.42 -0.11 -14.60
C ALA A 134 -5.24 0.75 -14.12
N ARG A 135 -4.05 0.15 -13.99
CA ARG A 135 -2.83 0.88 -13.63
C ARG A 135 -2.50 1.97 -14.64
N THR A 136 -2.59 1.66 -15.94
CA THR A 136 -2.34 2.64 -17.01
C THR A 136 -3.28 3.83 -16.91
N LEU A 137 -4.55 3.61 -16.58
CA LEU A 137 -5.53 4.68 -16.39
C LEU A 137 -5.15 5.60 -15.21
N GLN A 138 -4.74 5.02 -14.09
CA GLN A 138 -4.29 5.80 -12.92
C GLN A 138 -2.98 6.56 -13.22
N MET A 139 -2.06 5.97 -13.96
CA MET A 139 -0.83 6.66 -14.39
C MET A 139 -1.14 7.86 -15.32
N ARG A 140 -2.11 7.75 -16.20
CA ARG A 140 -2.57 8.88 -17.03
C ARG A 140 -3.15 10.00 -16.17
N ARG A 141 -4.02 9.66 -15.22
CA ARG A 141 -4.55 10.63 -14.25
C ARG A 141 -3.44 11.33 -13.46
N TYR A 142 -2.44 10.57 -13.03
CA TYR A 142 -1.28 11.13 -12.33
C TYR A 142 -0.49 12.09 -13.20
N ALA A 143 -0.26 11.75 -14.47
CA ALA A 143 0.38 12.66 -15.44
C ALA A 143 -0.43 13.94 -15.65
N ASP A 144 -1.77 13.85 -15.72
CA ASP A 144 -2.65 15.02 -15.86
C ASP A 144 -2.57 15.94 -14.62
N LEU A 145 -2.54 15.39 -13.43
CA LEU A 145 -2.38 16.16 -12.18
C LEU A 145 -1.00 16.84 -12.10
N LEU A 146 0.06 16.14 -12.52
CA LEU A 146 1.40 16.73 -12.61
C LEU A 146 1.45 17.87 -13.62
N ALA A 147 0.83 17.72 -14.79
CA ALA A 147 0.75 18.77 -15.81
C ALA A 147 -0.05 19.97 -15.30
N GLU A 148 -1.17 19.74 -14.60
CA GLU A 148 -1.95 20.81 -13.99
C GLU A 148 -1.16 21.54 -12.89
N ARG A 149 -0.42 20.80 -12.07
CA ARG A 149 0.46 21.37 -11.03
C ARG A 149 1.52 22.26 -11.65
N LEU A 150 2.12 21.85 -12.78
CA LEU A 150 3.16 22.62 -13.49
C LEU A 150 2.61 23.92 -14.11
N LYS A 151 1.36 23.95 -14.54
CA LYS A 151 0.74 25.20 -15.01
C LYS A 151 0.64 26.26 -13.91
N ARG A 152 0.46 25.81 -12.66
CA ARG A 152 0.33 26.71 -11.49
C ARG A 152 1.70 27.05 -10.91
N HIS A 153 2.56 26.04 -10.76
CA HIS A 153 3.88 26.18 -10.15
C HIS A 153 4.90 25.35 -10.93
N ASN A 154 5.83 26.05 -11.56
CA ASN A 154 6.89 25.41 -12.32
C ASN A 154 8.00 24.98 -11.37
N ASP A 155 8.03 23.72 -10.98
CA ASP A 155 9.07 23.15 -10.11
C ASP A 155 9.75 21.92 -10.75
N TYR A 156 11.03 21.78 -10.47
CA TYR A 156 11.90 20.77 -11.04
C TYR A 156 11.43 19.33 -10.75
N ARG A 157 10.98 19.05 -9.50
CA ARG A 157 10.57 17.70 -9.10
C ARG A 157 9.35 17.24 -9.87
N THR A 158 8.38 18.13 -10.02
CA THR A 158 7.12 17.84 -10.75
C THR A 158 7.40 17.59 -12.23
N VAL A 159 8.31 18.36 -12.86
CA VAL A 159 8.72 18.12 -14.25
C VAL A 159 9.38 16.76 -14.42
N CYS A 160 10.31 16.39 -13.52
CA CYS A 160 10.95 15.08 -13.56
C CYS A 160 9.95 13.93 -13.37
N SER A 161 9.00 14.09 -12.45
CA SER A 161 7.93 13.11 -12.22
C SER A 161 7.04 12.96 -13.44
N LEU A 162 6.67 14.07 -14.11
CA LEU A 162 5.88 14.04 -15.32
C LEU A 162 6.61 13.34 -16.47
N ALA A 163 7.86 13.72 -16.74
CA ALA A 163 8.68 13.09 -17.77
C ALA A 163 8.79 11.59 -17.57
N LYS A 164 9.10 11.16 -16.34
CA LYS A 164 9.17 9.74 -15.98
C LYS A 164 7.85 9.03 -16.21
N THR A 165 6.74 9.60 -15.75
CA THR A 165 5.40 9.00 -15.90
C THR A 165 5.02 8.87 -17.38
N GLN A 166 5.35 9.87 -18.21
CA GLN A 166 5.14 9.84 -19.66
C GLN A 166 5.97 8.75 -20.35
N MET A 167 7.24 8.56 -19.91
CA MET A 167 8.08 7.46 -20.39
C MET A 167 7.49 6.10 -20.02
N ASP A 168 7.07 5.93 -18.77
CA ASP A 168 6.47 4.69 -18.26
C ASP A 168 5.13 4.38 -18.98
N LEU A 169 4.42 5.40 -19.46
CA LEU A 169 3.22 5.28 -20.29
C LEU A 169 3.51 5.00 -21.78
N GLY A 170 4.78 5.00 -22.19
CA GLY A 170 5.17 4.90 -23.61
C GLY A 170 4.83 6.16 -24.43
N SER A 171 4.53 7.28 -23.77
CA SER A 171 4.23 8.58 -24.41
C SER A 171 5.51 9.35 -24.69
N PHE A 172 6.39 8.77 -25.52
CA PHE A 172 7.76 9.26 -25.73
C PHE A 172 7.84 10.67 -26.31
N ASP A 173 6.95 11.04 -27.24
CA ASP A 173 6.90 12.40 -27.78
C ASP A 173 6.55 13.44 -26.71
N ALA A 174 5.65 13.11 -25.80
CA ALA A 174 5.30 14.00 -24.70
C ALA A 174 6.45 14.09 -23.69
N ALA A 175 7.09 12.98 -23.38
CA ALA A 175 8.26 12.92 -22.50
C ALA A 175 9.43 13.75 -23.07
N SER A 176 9.70 13.65 -24.38
CA SER A 176 10.75 14.44 -25.04
C SER A 176 10.50 15.95 -24.88
N ARG A 177 9.30 16.41 -25.17
CA ARG A 177 8.94 17.84 -24.97
C ARG A 177 9.09 18.29 -23.53
N THR A 178 8.68 17.45 -22.58
CA THR A 178 8.79 17.76 -21.15
C THR A 178 10.25 17.84 -20.71
N ILE A 179 11.10 16.92 -21.20
CA ILE A 179 12.55 16.91 -20.91
C ILE A 179 13.25 18.11 -21.54
N GLU A 180 12.93 18.47 -22.78
CA GLU A 180 13.50 19.64 -23.45
C GLU A 180 13.15 20.95 -22.72
N ALA A 181 11.89 21.09 -22.27
CA ALA A 181 11.48 22.21 -21.45
C ALA A 181 12.24 22.25 -20.11
N ALA A 182 12.43 21.09 -19.48
CA ALA A 182 13.20 20.96 -18.24
C ALA A 182 14.67 21.35 -18.44
N LEU A 183 15.32 20.89 -19.50
CA LEU A 183 16.71 21.23 -19.82
C LEU A 183 16.88 22.73 -20.10
N SER A 184 15.90 23.37 -20.71
CA SER A 184 15.89 24.82 -20.95
C SER A 184 15.78 25.61 -19.64
N ALA A 185 14.96 25.13 -18.69
CA ALA A 185 14.75 25.81 -17.40
C ALA A 185 15.86 25.49 -16.37
N TRP A 186 16.38 24.27 -16.40
CA TRP A 186 17.38 23.76 -15.44
C TRP A 186 18.55 23.04 -16.12
N PRO A 187 19.40 23.72 -16.90
CA PRO A 187 20.42 23.09 -17.75
C PRO A 187 21.54 22.37 -16.97
N ARG A 188 21.67 22.65 -15.66
CA ARG A 188 22.71 22.08 -14.82
C ARG A 188 22.30 20.80 -14.07
N GLN A 189 21.08 20.33 -14.26
CA GLN A 189 20.56 19.17 -13.55
C GLN A 189 20.84 17.88 -14.32
N GLY A 190 21.72 17.03 -13.77
CA GLY A 190 22.19 15.79 -14.41
C GLY A 190 21.05 14.77 -14.65
N ASP A 191 20.05 14.72 -13.78
CA ASP A 191 18.95 13.74 -13.88
C ASP A 191 18.14 13.90 -15.16
N VAL A 192 17.93 15.14 -15.62
CA VAL A 192 17.18 15.42 -16.85
C VAL A 192 18.00 14.99 -18.08
N TRP A 193 19.31 15.18 -18.07
CA TRP A 193 20.20 14.67 -19.11
C TRP A 193 20.17 13.15 -19.19
N LEU A 194 20.15 12.47 -18.04
CA LEU A 194 20.00 11.01 -17.99
C LEU A 194 18.66 10.53 -18.55
N MET A 195 17.58 11.28 -18.30
CA MET A 195 16.26 10.98 -18.91
C MET A 195 16.29 11.14 -20.42
N LYS A 196 16.96 12.18 -20.94
CA LYS A 196 17.12 12.40 -22.38
C LYS A 196 17.86 11.23 -23.03
N LEU A 197 18.98 10.80 -22.44
CA LEU A 197 19.76 9.66 -22.93
C LEU A 197 19.00 8.33 -22.94
N ARG A 198 17.94 8.18 -22.13
CA ARG A 198 17.10 7.00 -22.11
C ARG A 198 16.02 7.01 -23.18
N LEU A 199 15.72 8.16 -23.76
CA LEU A 199 14.75 8.33 -24.84
C LEU A 199 15.37 8.15 -26.23
N GLU A 200 16.67 8.40 -26.35
CA GLU A 200 17.45 8.17 -27.57
C GLU A 200 17.80 6.66 -27.74
#